data_bb17fc4e80da8a87b72564bf68416897
#
_entry.id   bb17fc4e80da8a87b72564bf68416897
#
_cell.length_a   1.000
_cell.length_b   1.000
_cell.length_c   1.000
_cell.angle_alpha   90.00
_cell.angle_beta   90.00
_cell.angle_gamma   90.00
#
_symmetry.space_group_name_H-M   'P 1'
#
loop_
_entity.id
_entity.type
_entity.pdbx_description
1 polymer ?
#
loop_
_entity_poly.entity_id
_entity_poly.type
_entity_poly.pdbx_seq_one_letter_code
_entity_poly.pdbx_strand_id
1 'polypeptide(L)'
;MYRELIGELIKNNDWAQLQEPCPERDIDKAEKYVGYTFPDELKALLRETDGDRWFLLSVKEIIENVERNRNIMAEYFEPDEFLEKVDRHIFFATNGCGDYYCYRILPNGETDTAAIYLWEHELFETHAVAENMTDLIVKYYGGEI
;
A
#
# COMPACT_ATOMS: atom_id res chain seq x y z
N MET A 1 -6.31 6.03 -16.46
CA MET A 1 -6.07 7.16 -15.55
C MET A 1 -4.73 7.05 -14.83
N TYR A 2 -4.54 6.07 -13.98
CA TYR A 2 -3.27 5.89 -13.25
C TYR A 2 -2.10 5.51 -14.14
N ARG A 3 -2.34 4.63 -15.12
CA ARG A 3 -1.28 4.19 -16.03
C ARG A 3 -0.66 5.35 -16.81
N GLU A 4 -1.50 6.24 -17.31
CA GLU A 4 -1.03 7.44 -18.01
C GLU A 4 -0.28 8.38 -17.07
N LEU A 5 -0.83 8.63 -15.91
CA LEU A 5 -0.23 9.50 -14.89
C LEU A 5 1.14 8.99 -14.49
N ILE A 6 1.24 7.72 -14.12
CA ILE A 6 2.51 7.11 -13.70
C ILE A 6 3.50 7.13 -14.87
N GLY A 7 3.05 6.76 -16.08
CA GLY A 7 3.89 6.76 -17.27
C GLY A 7 4.56 8.10 -17.52
N GLU A 8 3.84 9.20 -17.33
CA GLU A 8 4.41 10.54 -17.47
C GLU A 8 5.42 10.87 -16.35
N LEU A 9 5.07 10.51 -15.12
CA LEU A 9 5.90 10.84 -13.96
C LEU A 9 7.20 10.05 -13.92
N ILE A 10 7.22 8.82 -14.44
CA ILE A 10 8.41 7.96 -14.43
C ILE A 10 9.21 8.01 -15.75
N LYS A 11 8.86 8.91 -16.65
CA LYS A 11 9.44 9.02 -17.98
C LYS A 11 10.97 9.08 -17.97
N ASN A 12 11.56 9.71 -16.95
CA ASN A 12 13.01 9.84 -16.79
C ASN A 12 13.54 8.99 -15.63
N ASN A 13 12.77 8.04 -15.15
CA ASN A 13 13.14 7.18 -14.03
C ASN A 13 13.32 5.74 -14.53
N ASP A 14 14.56 5.27 -14.58
CA ASP A 14 14.89 3.94 -15.11
C ASP A 14 14.54 2.80 -14.14
N TRP A 15 14.22 3.11 -12.89
CA TRP A 15 13.93 2.07 -11.88
C TRP A 15 12.48 1.67 -11.84
N ALA A 16 11.56 2.63 -11.97
CA ALA A 16 10.14 2.35 -11.97
C ALA A 16 9.67 1.86 -13.33
N GLN A 17 8.82 0.85 -13.35
CA GLN A 17 8.31 0.24 -14.58
C GLN A 17 6.84 -0.12 -14.42
N LEU A 18 6.02 0.35 -15.35
CA LEU A 18 4.62 -0.09 -15.42
C LEU A 18 4.58 -1.60 -15.66
N GLN A 19 3.67 -2.27 -14.96
CA GLN A 19 3.48 -3.71 -15.04
C GLN A 19 2.21 -4.03 -15.82
N GLU A 20 1.98 -5.31 -16.11
CA GLU A 20 0.71 -5.75 -16.66
C GLU A 20 -0.41 -5.47 -15.66
N PRO A 21 -1.64 -5.22 -16.13
CA PRO A 21 -2.80 -5.10 -15.25
C PRO A 21 -2.97 -6.35 -14.40
N CYS A 22 -3.34 -6.18 -13.13
CA CYS A 22 -3.62 -7.30 -12.25
C CYS A 22 -5.02 -7.88 -12.57
N PRO A 23 -5.14 -9.19 -12.80
CA PRO A 23 -6.44 -9.81 -12.99
C PRO A 23 -7.34 -9.61 -11.77
N GLU A 24 -8.63 -9.44 -11.99
CA GLU A 24 -9.60 -9.22 -10.92
C GLU A 24 -9.58 -10.32 -9.86
N ARG A 25 -9.42 -11.57 -10.28
CA ARG A 25 -9.33 -12.71 -9.35
C ARG A 25 -8.15 -12.60 -8.38
N ASP A 26 -7.04 -12.01 -8.83
CA ASP A 26 -5.84 -11.83 -8.01
C ASP A 26 -6.00 -10.66 -7.04
N ILE A 27 -6.70 -9.61 -7.45
CA ILE A 27 -7.08 -8.49 -6.57
C ILE A 27 -7.99 -9.01 -5.47
N ASP A 28 -9.02 -9.78 -5.81
CA ASP A 28 -9.95 -10.38 -4.86
C ASP A 28 -9.24 -11.31 -3.88
N LYS A 29 -8.30 -12.10 -4.36
CA LYS A 29 -7.50 -12.99 -3.54
C LYS A 29 -6.65 -12.22 -2.53
N ALA A 30 -6.02 -11.14 -2.97
CA ALA A 30 -5.21 -10.29 -2.10
C ALA A 30 -6.06 -9.62 -1.02
N GLU A 31 -7.20 -9.05 -1.41
CA GLU A 31 -8.13 -8.43 -0.48
C GLU A 31 -8.60 -9.42 0.58
N LYS A 32 -8.94 -10.62 0.16
CA LYS A 32 -9.40 -11.69 1.05
C LYS A 32 -8.30 -12.14 2.01
N TYR A 33 -7.07 -12.26 1.53
CA TYR A 33 -5.93 -12.65 2.34
C TYR A 33 -5.62 -11.60 3.40
N VAL A 34 -5.59 -10.32 3.01
CA VAL A 34 -5.36 -9.21 3.93
C VAL A 34 -6.48 -9.10 4.96
N GLY A 35 -7.71 -9.36 4.53
CA GLY A 35 -8.88 -9.40 5.42
C GLY A 35 -9.59 -8.08 5.61
N TYR A 36 -9.22 -7.06 4.86
CA TYR A 36 -9.85 -5.73 4.91
C TYR A 36 -10.23 -5.29 3.51
N THR A 37 -11.30 -4.49 3.40
CA THR A 37 -11.78 -4.01 2.10
C THR A 37 -10.79 -3.03 1.48
N PHE A 38 -10.29 -3.34 0.29
CA PHE A 38 -9.43 -2.44 -0.46
C PHE A 38 -10.27 -1.26 -0.98
N PRO A 39 -9.81 -0.01 -0.80
CA PRO A 39 -10.48 1.14 -1.39
C PRO A 39 -10.59 1.02 -2.90
N ASP A 40 -11.64 1.61 -3.47
CA ASP A 40 -11.89 1.57 -4.91
C ASP A 40 -10.70 2.10 -5.71
N GLU A 41 -10.04 3.15 -5.22
CA GLU A 41 -8.87 3.73 -5.89
C GLU A 41 -7.68 2.76 -5.91
N LEU A 42 -7.48 1.94 -4.88
CA LEU A 42 -6.43 0.92 -4.88
C LEU A 42 -6.74 -0.18 -5.89
N LYS A 43 -7.99 -0.64 -5.94
CA LYS A 43 -8.41 -1.64 -6.93
C LYS A 43 -8.28 -1.09 -8.35
N ALA A 44 -8.67 0.17 -8.57
CA ALA A 44 -8.54 0.82 -9.87
C ALA A 44 -7.08 0.91 -10.31
N LEU A 45 -6.17 1.25 -9.39
CA LEU A 45 -4.74 1.28 -9.68
C LEU A 45 -4.22 -0.09 -10.11
N LEU A 46 -4.54 -1.14 -9.34
CA LEU A 46 -4.08 -2.51 -9.62
C LEU A 46 -4.64 -3.05 -10.95
N ARG A 47 -5.84 -2.63 -11.32
CA ARG A 47 -6.44 -2.99 -12.62
C ARG A 47 -5.70 -2.37 -13.79
N GLU A 48 -4.95 -1.31 -13.57
CA GLU A 48 -4.17 -0.64 -14.60
C GLU A 48 -2.70 -1.04 -14.60
N THR A 49 -2.12 -1.28 -13.41
CA THR A 49 -0.75 -1.78 -13.28
C THR A 49 -0.60 -2.52 -11.95
N ASP A 50 -0.03 -3.71 -11.99
CA ASP A 50 0.22 -4.53 -10.81
C ASP A 50 1.53 -4.10 -10.15
N GLY A 51 1.52 -2.92 -9.54
CA GLY A 51 2.70 -2.29 -9.00
C GLY A 51 3.55 -1.58 -10.06
N ASP A 52 4.70 -1.04 -9.65
CA ASP A 52 5.61 -0.36 -10.57
C ASP A 52 7.08 -0.78 -10.38
N ARG A 53 7.33 -1.81 -9.60
CA ARG A 53 8.64 -2.35 -9.24
C ARG A 53 9.53 -1.40 -8.46
N TRP A 54 9.01 -0.28 -8.03
CA TRP A 54 9.80 0.70 -7.30
C TRP A 54 9.13 1.13 -5.99
N PHE A 55 7.97 1.76 -6.09
CA PHE A 55 7.28 2.19 -4.88
C PHE A 55 5.90 1.55 -4.70
N LEU A 56 5.15 1.32 -5.77
CA LEU A 56 3.85 0.66 -5.70
C LEU A 56 4.03 -0.85 -5.67
N LEU A 57 3.43 -1.50 -4.67
CA LEU A 57 3.52 -2.94 -4.52
C LEU A 57 2.56 -3.66 -5.47
N SER A 58 2.99 -4.80 -6.01
CA SER A 58 2.11 -5.74 -6.69
C SER A 58 1.23 -6.45 -5.66
N VAL A 59 0.16 -7.12 -6.10
CA VAL A 59 -0.68 -7.92 -5.19
C VAL A 59 0.13 -9.03 -4.53
N LYS A 60 1.09 -9.62 -5.23
CA LYS A 60 1.98 -10.63 -4.66
C LYS A 60 2.79 -10.05 -3.52
N GLU A 61 3.35 -8.88 -3.70
CA GLU A 61 4.13 -8.18 -2.66
C GLU A 61 3.26 -7.75 -1.49
N ILE A 62 2.02 -7.32 -1.76
CA ILE A 62 1.07 -6.99 -0.70
C ILE A 62 0.81 -8.22 0.18
N ILE A 63 0.56 -9.37 -0.43
CA ILE A 63 0.33 -10.63 0.29
C ILE A 63 1.57 -11.05 1.07
N GLU A 64 2.75 -11.04 0.44
CA GLU A 64 4.01 -11.43 1.08
C GLU A 64 4.33 -10.55 2.29
N ASN A 65 4.06 -9.25 2.20
CA ASN A 65 4.26 -8.32 3.31
C ASN A 65 3.35 -8.67 4.50
N VAL A 66 2.07 -8.90 4.26
CA VAL A 66 1.11 -9.28 5.31
C VAL A 66 1.49 -10.63 5.93
N GLU A 67 1.86 -11.60 5.10
CA GLU A 67 2.30 -12.92 5.56
C GLU A 67 3.51 -12.81 6.48
N ARG A 68 4.50 -12.05 6.07
CA ARG A 68 5.71 -11.83 6.87
C ARG A 68 5.39 -11.15 8.20
N ASN A 69 4.53 -10.13 8.18
CA ASN A 69 4.13 -9.43 9.40
C ASN A 69 3.41 -10.38 10.36
N ARG A 70 2.48 -11.18 9.87
CA ARG A 70 1.70 -12.11 10.70
C ARG A 70 2.53 -13.27 11.23
N ASN A 71 3.52 -13.74 10.47
CA ASN A 71 4.35 -14.87 10.87
C ASN A 71 5.57 -14.48 11.71
N ILE A 72 6.10 -13.27 11.53
CA ILE A 72 7.34 -12.83 12.18
C ILE A 72 7.06 -11.71 13.18
N MET A 73 6.48 -10.62 12.72
CA MET A 73 6.28 -9.43 13.56
C MET A 73 5.32 -9.68 14.74
N ALA A 74 4.33 -10.55 14.53
CA ALA A 74 3.35 -10.87 15.58
C ALA A 74 4.00 -11.43 16.85
N GLU A 75 5.15 -12.08 16.73
CA GLU A 75 5.87 -12.67 17.88
C GLU A 75 6.43 -11.61 18.83
N TYR A 76 6.63 -10.39 18.35
CA TYR A 76 7.21 -9.30 19.15
C TYR A 76 6.18 -8.46 19.88
N PHE A 77 4.89 -8.76 19.72
CA PHE A 77 3.78 -7.97 20.27
C PHE A 77 2.77 -8.85 20.96
N GLU A 78 2.06 -8.25 21.93
CA GLU A 78 0.82 -8.85 22.41
C GLU A 78 -0.22 -8.78 21.27
N PRO A 79 -1.22 -9.70 21.21
CA PRO A 79 -2.18 -9.76 20.11
C PRO A 79 -2.89 -8.44 19.79
N ASP A 80 -3.36 -7.72 20.81
CA ASP A 80 -4.05 -6.44 20.61
C ASP A 80 -3.10 -5.34 20.13
N GLU A 81 -1.86 -5.35 20.61
CA GLU A 81 -0.80 -4.45 20.18
C GLU A 81 -0.45 -4.67 18.72
N PHE A 82 -0.32 -5.92 18.31
CA PHE A 82 -0.02 -6.28 16.93
C PHE A 82 -1.12 -5.80 15.98
N LEU A 83 -2.38 -6.01 16.35
CA LEU A 83 -3.51 -5.54 15.56
C LEU A 83 -3.44 -4.02 15.35
N GLU A 84 -3.28 -3.28 16.44
CA GLU A 84 -3.27 -1.82 16.38
C GLU A 84 -2.06 -1.24 15.67
N LYS A 85 -0.86 -1.75 15.99
CA LYS A 85 0.40 -1.17 15.49
C LYS A 85 0.81 -1.67 14.12
N VAL A 86 0.40 -2.86 13.73
CA VAL A 86 0.85 -3.48 12.48
C VAL A 86 -0.31 -3.93 11.60
N ASP A 87 -1.16 -4.84 12.08
CA ASP A 87 -2.07 -5.59 11.21
C ASP A 87 -3.25 -4.77 10.66
N ARG A 88 -3.73 -3.76 11.38
CA ARG A 88 -4.86 -2.94 10.95
C ARG A 88 -4.46 -1.86 9.95
N HIS A 89 -3.76 -2.29 8.90
CA HIS A 89 -3.32 -1.43 7.82
C HIS A 89 -3.38 -2.20 6.50
N ILE A 90 -3.60 -1.49 5.41
CA ILE A 90 -3.43 -2.05 4.07
C ILE A 90 -2.16 -1.40 3.50
N PHE A 91 -1.05 -2.13 3.55
CA PHE A 91 0.24 -1.66 3.03
C PHE A 91 0.29 -1.91 1.52
N PHE A 92 0.38 -0.86 0.71
CA PHE A 92 0.33 -0.99 -0.74
C PHE A 92 1.49 -0.30 -1.48
N ALA A 93 2.33 0.43 -0.78
CA ALA A 93 3.49 1.09 -1.36
C ALA A 93 4.58 1.24 -0.31
N THR A 94 5.81 1.48 -0.73
CA THR A 94 6.97 1.58 0.15
C THR A 94 7.87 2.74 -0.25
N ASN A 95 8.58 3.33 0.73
CA ASN A 95 9.61 4.32 0.45
C ASN A 95 11.01 3.70 0.27
N GLY A 96 11.11 2.37 0.37
CA GLY A 96 12.39 1.67 0.25
C GLY A 96 13.26 1.67 1.51
N CYS A 97 12.81 2.34 2.57
CA CYS A 97 13.56 2.47 3.83
C CYS A 97 12.92 1.69 4.99
N GLY A 98 12.03 0.76 4.68
CA GLY A 98 11.30 -0.03 5.68
C GLY A 98 9.94 0.53 6.06
N ASP A 99 9.62 1.74 5.63
CA ASP A 99 8.32 2.36 5.87
C ASP A 99 7.38 2.06 4.71
N TYR A 100 6.07 2.10 4.99
CA TYR A 100 5.05 1.78 4.00
C TYR A 100 3.98 2.84 3.94
N TYR A 101 3.48 3.09 2.74
CA TYR A 101 2.26 3.88 2.55
C TYR A 101 1.08 2.93 2.68
N CYS A 102 0.04 3.39 3.38
CA CYS A 102 -1.05 2.51 3.75
C CYS A 102 -2.37 3.24 3.92
N TYR A 103 -3.44 2.46 3.94
CA TYR A 103 -4.73 2.86 4.50
C TYR A 103 -4.84 2.29 5.90
N ARG A 104 -5.40 3.04 6.83
CA ARG A 104 -5.67 2.56 8.19
C ARG A 104 -7.03 1.88 8.25
N ILE A 105 -7.15 0.93 9.16
CA ILE A 105 -8.42 0.27 9.44
C ILE A 105 -8.99 0.87 10.73
N LEU A 106 -10.23 1.34 10.67
CA LEU A 106 -10.92 1.91 11.82
C LEU A 106 -11.28 0.83 12.84
N PRO A 107 -11.55 1.21 14.11
CA PRO A 107 -11.91 0.24 15.15
C PRO A 107 -13.12 -0.65 14.81
N ASN A 108 -14.04 -0.16 13.96
CA ASN A 108 -15.18 -0.92 13.49
C ASN A 108 -14.86 -1.92 12.36
N GLY A 109 -13.60 -1.96 11.91
CA GLY A 109 -13.16 -2.84 10.83
C GLY A 109 -13.26 -2.26 9.43
N GLU A 110 -13.81 -1.07 9.29
CA GLU A 110 -13.90 -0.41 7.98
C GLU A 110 -12.57 0.25 7.61
N THR A 111 -12.29 0.30 6.31
CA THR A 111 -11.11 0.98 5.81
C THR A 111 -11.31 2.50 5.82
N ASP A 112 -10.37 3.21 6.42
CA ASP A 112 -10.37 4.68 6.41
C ASP A 112 -9.89 5.16 5.04
N THR A 113 -10.79 5.77 4.28
CA THR A 113 -10.50 6.31 2.94
C THR A 113 -10.31 7.82 2.92
N ALA A 114 -10.28 8.46 4.09
CA ALA A 114 -10.16 9.93 4.20
C ALA A 114 -8.76 10.43 3.81
N ALA A 115 -7.73 9.60 3.98
CA ALA A 115 -6.35 9.96 3.65
C ALA A 115 -5.50 8.71 3.44
N ILE A 116 -4.31 8.91 2.91
CA ILE A 116 -3.26 7.91 2.86
C ILE A 116 -2.20 8.28 3.89
N TYR A 117 -1.66 7.28 4.56
CA TYR A 117 -0.75 7.44 5.69
C TYR A 117 0.61 6.82 5.38
N LEU A 118 1.67 7.38 5.98
CA LEU A 118 2.96 6.72 6.04
C LEU A 118 3.06 6.01 7.39
N TRP A 119 3.33 4.71 7.36
CA TRP A 119 3.59 3.88 8.54
C TRP A 119 5.10 3.77 8.73
N GLU A 120 5.58 4.19 9.88
CA GLU A 120 7.01 4.20 10.21
C GLU A 120 7.39 2.96 11.02
N HIS A 121 8.34 2.20 10.51
CA HIS A 121 8.75 0.93 11.11
C HIS A 121 9.49 1.05 12.44
N GLU A 122 10.09 2.19 12.72
CA GLU A 122 10.82 2.39 13.98
C GLU A 122 9.89 2.66 15.16
N LEU A 123 8.82 3.40 14.92
CA LEU A 123 7.88 3.84 15.96
C LEU A 123 6.55 3.12 15.89
N PHE A 124 6.26 2.41 14.81
CA PHE A 124 4.96 1.79 14.53
C PHE A 124 3.83 2.82 14.57
N GLU A 125 4.11 4.01 14.07
CA GLU A 125 3.16 5.13 14.04
C GLU A 125 2.86 5.51 12.60
N THR A 126 1.67 6.11 12.41
CA THR A 126 1.24 6.60 11.10
C THR A 126 0.99 8.10 11.15
N HIS A 127 1.26 8.76 10.02
CA HIS A 127 0.83 10.15 9.83
C HIS A 127 0.34 10.32 8.39
N ALA A 128 -0.62 11.22 8.20
CA ALA A 128 -1.21 11.47 6.89
C ALA A 128 -0.19 12.15 5.98
N VAL A 129 -0.05 11.65 4.75
CA VAL A 129 0.89 12.18 3.74
C VAL A 129 0.22 12.58 2.44
N ALA A 130 -0.97 12.06 2.15
CA ALA A 130 -1.69 12.36 0.93
C ALA A 130 -3.20 12.26 1.13
N GLU A 131 -3.94 12.97 0.30
CA GLU A 131 -5.40 12.97 0.37
C GLU A 131 -6.01 11.75 -0.32
N ASN A 132 -5.36 11.25 -1.38
CA ASN A 132 -5.83 10.13 -2.18
C ASN A 132 -4.68 9.54 -3.00
N MET A 133 -4.98 8.51 -3.79
CA MET A 133 -3.98 7.81 -4.58
C MET A 133 -3.28 8.73 -5.60
N THR A 134 -4.02 9.56 -6.30
CA THR A 134 -3.44 10.49 -7.27
C THR A 134 -2.47 11.45 -6.59
N ASP A 135 -2.87 12.02 -5.46
CA ASP A 135 -2.04 12.93 -4.68
C ASP A 135 -0.75 12.24 -4.19
N LEU A 136 -0.86 10.99 -3.72
CA LEU A 136 0.30 10.21 -3.28
C LEU A 136 1.30 10.00 -4.43
N ILE A 137 0.81 9.55 -5.57
CA ILE A 137 1.66 9.26 -6.73
C ILE A 137 2.39 10.51 -7.21
N VAL A 138 1.67 11.62 -7.31
CA VAL A 138 2.25 12.90 -7.73
C VAL A 138 3.30 13.39 -6.73
N LYS A 139 3.01 13.31 -5.45
CA LYS A 139 3.96 13.73 -4.40
C LYS A 139 5.20 12.85 -4.35
N TYR A 140 5.02 11.55 -4.46
CA TYR A 140 6.15 10.63 -4.41
C TYR A 140 7.12 10.84 -5.58
N TYR A 141 6.62 10.79 -6.81
CA TYR A 141 7.46 10.97 -7.98
C TYR A 141 7.92 12.42 -8.19
N GLY A 142 7.23 13.37 -7.56
CA GLY A 142 7.64 14.78 -7.53
C GLY A 142 8.70 15.10 -6.49
N GLY A 143 9.08 14.13 -5.67
CA GLY A 143 10.11 14.33 -4.63
C GLY A 143 9.62 15.09 -3.41
N GLU A 144 8.31 15.19 -3.19
CA GLU A 144 7.75 15.91 -2.05
C GLU A 144 7.65 15.07 -0.77
N ILE A 145 7.71 13.75 -0.94
CA ILE A 145 7.63 12.82 0.20
C ILE A 145 8.65 11.71 0.08
#